data_6c0e885a088a25f836e575d9fbc9ce23
#
_entry.id   6c0e885a088a25f836e575d9fbc9ce23
#
_cell.length_a   1.000
_cell.length_b   1.000
_cell.length_c   1.000
_cell.angle_alpha   90.00
_cell.angle_beta   90.00
_cell.angle_gamma   90.00
#
_symmetry.space_group_name_H-M   'P 1'
#
loop_
_entity.id
_entity.type
_entity.pdbx_description
1 polymer ?
#
loop_
_entity_poly.entity_id
_entity_poly.type
_entity_poly.pdbx_seq_one_letter_code
_entity_poly.pdbx_strand_id
1 'polypeptide(L)'
;MPFTGDIYERVANGPEVPEGLPLVILMTGFTDAGGAVASLIEFAREELRPRPVVVFSNDALLDYRARRPIVTFEQDHLSDYRPPRLELSLARDALGQPFLLLAGYEPDFAWDAFASAAIGFAELFAVTSVTWVHAIGMPVPHTRTLGTTVSGNRADLIESHSIWHPRTQVPATAGHLLEYRFIESGFDTAGFVLLVPHYLAETDYPAATIAGLDRLMAATGLVFTLDELYGENREYLGKVEDQIAGNDELARMVQGLEERYDAYAAGLTGGAPSVAGIREGDLPSADELAAELERFLASRPNGDEDKRG
;
A
#
# COMPACT_ATOMS: atom_id res chain seq x y z
N MET A 1 30.85 -1.50 -8.42
CA MET A 1 31.19 -2.94 -8.35
C MET A 1 29.89 -3.69 -8.19
N PRO A 2 29.64 -4.79 -8.89
CA PRO A 2 28.48 -5.61 -8.58
C PRO A 2 28.62 -6.13 -7.14
N PHE A 3 27.54 -6.05 -6.37
CA PHE A 3 27.45 -6.61 -5.04
C PHE A 3 27.67 -8.13 -5.15
N THR A 4 28.67 -8.67 -4.46
CA THR A 4 29.04 -10.10 -4.53
C THR A 4 28.54 -10.91 -3.33
N GLY A 5 27.71 -10.31 -2.48
CA GLY A 5 27.08 -10.96 -1.34
C GLY A 5 25.68 -11.48 -1.67
N ASP A 6 25.17 -12.42 -0.91
CA ASP A 6 23.80 -12.89 -1.00
C ASP A 6 22.85 -11.75 -0.58
N ILE A 7 21.81 -11.52 -1.37
CA ILE A 7 20.80 -10.47 -1.09
C ILE A 7 19.81 -10.89 0.01
N TYR A 8 19.88 -12.10 0.48
CA TYR A 8 19.04 -12.64 1.56
C TYR A 8 19.77 -13.71 2.37
N GLU A 9 19.22 -13.95 3.57
CA GLU A 9 19.62 -15.04 4.44
C GLU A 9 18.38 -15.84 4.86
N ARG A 10 18.47 -17.18 4.83
CA ARG A 10 17.42 -18.03 5.39
C ARG A 10 17.58 -18.12 6.90
N VAL A 11 16.48 -17.97 7.63
CA VAL A 11 16.48 -18.03 9.10
C VAL A 11 16.85 -19.42 9.56
N ALA A 12 17.96 -19.53 10.32
CA ALA A 12 18.36 -20.78 10.94
C ALA A 12 17.26 -21.24 11.93
N ASN A 13 16.79 -22.47 11.82
CA ASN A 13 15.66 -23.00 12.58
C ASN A 13 14.32 -22.23 12.35
N GLY A 14 14.15 -21.63 11.18
CA GLY A 14 12.88 -21.01 10.75
C GLY A 14 11.73 -22.02 10.73
N PRO A 15 10.49 -21.56 10.55
CA PRO A 15 9.34 -22.46 10.44
C PRO A 15 9.45 -23.34 9.20
N GLU A 16 8.93 -24.56 9.29
CA GLU A 16 8.66 -25.37 8.10
C GLU A 16 7.51 -24.75 7.33
N VAL A 17 7.70 -24.48 6.05
CA VAL A 17 6.72 -23.85 5.17
C VAL A 17 5.99 -24.95 4.40
N PRO A 18 4.67 -25.08 4.56
CA PRO A 18 3.89 -25.96 3.71
C PRO A 18 3.92 -25.52 2.24
N GLU A 19 3.81 -26.46 1.32
CA GLU A 19 3.62 -26.16 -0.09
C GLU A 19 2.19 -25.70 -0.39
N GLY A 20 2.02 -24.95 -1.48
CA GLY A 20 0.70 -24.61 -2.00
C GLY A 20 0.01 -23.44 -1.27
N LEU A 21 0.77 -22.55 -0.65
CA LEU A 21 0.26 -21.38 0.05
C LEU A 21 0.08 -20.17 -0.90
N PRO A 22 -0.88 -19.27 -0.62
CA PRO A 22 -0.89 -17.95 -1.25
C PRO A 22 0.25 -17.09 -0.71
N LEU A 23 0.79 -16.21 -1.56
CA LEU A 23 1.77 -15.19 -1.19
C LEU A 23 1.12 -13.82 -1.17
N VAL A 24 1.18 -13.14 -0.05
CA VAL A 24 0.80 -11.73 0.12
C VAL A 24 2.05 -10.87 0.16
N ILE A 25 2.07 -9.76 -0.58
CA ILE A 25 3.18 -8.83 -0.65
C ILE A 25 2.72 -7.45 -0.18
N LEU A 26 3.38 -6.92 0.83
CA LEU A 26 3.15 -5.60 1.42
C LEU A 26 4.48 -4.85 1.54
N MET A 27 4.70 -3.86 0.69
CA MET A 27 5.94 -3.08 0.70
C MET A 27 5.64 -1.59 0.75
N THR A 28 6.15 -0.90 1.78
CA THR A 28 6.12 0.56 1.85
C THR A 28 7.20 1.15 0.93
N GLY A 29 6.84 2.09 0.08
CA GLY A 29 7.76 2.61 -0.93
C GLY A 29 7.48 4.04 -1.35
N PHE A 30 7.39 4.28 -2.65
CA PHE A 30 7.28 5.59 -3.27
C PHE A 30 6.06 6.39 -2.82
N THR A 31 4.90 5.76 -2.75
CA THR A 31 3.67 6.34 -2.20
C THR A 31 2.97 5.32 -1.33
N ASP A 32 2.34 5.79 -0.26
CA ASP A 32 1.49 4.98 0.62
C ASP A 32 0.37 5.87 1.15
N ALA A 33 -0.57 6.21 0.27
CA ALA A 33 -1.65 7.10 0.60
C ALA A 33 -2.52 6.53 1.74
N GLY A 34 -2.78 7.39 2.73
CA GLY A 34 -3.52 6.99 3.92
C GLY A 34 -2.76 6.04 4.85
N GLY A 35 -1.43 5.90 4.69
CA GLY A 35 -0.62 4.95 5.45
C GLY A 35 -1.07 3.49 5.29
N ALA A 36 -1.78 3.18 4.19
CA ALA A 36 -2.51 1.92 4.02
C ALA A 36 -1.61 0.69 4.13
N VAL A 37 -0.50 0.66 3.38
CA VAL A 37 0.42 -0.48 3.37
C VAL A 37 1.21 -0.56 4.68
N ALA A 38 1.62 0.58 5.23
CA ALA A 38 2.29 0.62 6.53
C ALA A 38 1.40 0.04 7.63
N SER A 39 0.12 0.44 7.68
CA SER A 39 -0.85 -0.08 8.66
C SER A 39 -1.20 -1.56 8.42
N LEU A 40 -1.24 -2.03 7.16
CA LEU A 40 -1.38 -3.46 6.85
C LEU A 40 -0.18 -4.28 7.36
N ILE A 41 1.04 -3.75 7.26
CA ILE A 41 2.25 -4.40 7.80
C ILE A 41 2.20 -4.42 9.33
N GLU A 42 1.77 -3.33 9.97
CA GLU A 42 1.64 -3.24 11.43
C GLU A 42 0.58 -4.21 11.94
N PHE A 43 -0.62 -4.21 11.35
CA PHE A 43 -1.66 -5.20 11.61
C PHE A 43 -1.12 -6.63 11.51
N ALA A 44 -0.39 -6.96 10.43
CA ALA A 44 0.16 -8.28 10.27
C ALA A 44 1.18 -8.63 11.38
N ARG A 45 2.00 -7.68 11.82
CA ARG A 45 2.98 -7.89 12.89
C ARG A 45 2.34 -8.11 14.25
N GLU A 46 1.33 -7.34 14.58
CA GLU A 46 0.69 -7.33 15.89
C GLU A 46 -0.29 -8.49 16.05
N GLU A 47 -1.18 -8.67 15.07
CA GLU A 47 -2.26 -9.64 15.13
C GLU A 47 -1.84 -11.03 14.67
N LEU A 48 -1.08 -11.12 13.56
CA LEU A 48 -0.75 -12.41 12.96
C LEU A 48 0.60 -12.97 13.45
N ARG A 49 1.47 -12.13 13.99
CA ARG A 49 2.79 -12.49 14.53
C ARG A 49 3.57 -13.41 13.59
N PRO A 50 3.86 -12.99 12.36
CA PRO A 50 4.47 -13.83 11.34
C PRO A 50 5.85 -14.32 11.78
N ARG A 51 6.20 -15.52 11.37
CA ARG A 51 7.50 -16.14 11.69
C ARG A 51 8.42 -16.03 10.49
N PRO A 52 9.56 -15.32 10.60
CA PRO A 52 10.48 -15.14 9.47
C PRO A 52 11.03 -16.46 8.94
N VAL A 53 11.04 -16.60 7.62
CA VAL A 53 11.64 -17.70 6.84
C VAL A 53 12.94 -17.23 6.17
N VAL A 54 12.88 -16.00 5.62
CA VAL A 54 13.97 -15.33 4.91
C VAL A 54 14.02 -13.87 5.33
N VAL A 55 15.22 -13.36 5.55
CA VAL A 55 15.49 -11.94 5.78
C VAL A 55 16.33 -11.41 4.64
N PHE A 56 15.88 -10.33 4.00
CA PHE A 56 16.64 -9.68 2.94
C PHE A 56 17.71 -8.76 3.52
N SER A 57 18.84 -8.67 2.81
CA SER A 57 20.01 -7.90 3.25
C SER A 57 19.79 -6.40 3.04
N ASN A 58 19.75 -5.63 4.13
CA ASN A 58 19.71 -4.18 4.06
C ASN A 58 20.93 -3.60 3.33
N ASP A 59 22.13 -4.18 3.50
CA ASP A 59 23.35 -3.70 2.85
C ASP A 59 23.29 -3.83 1.32
N ALA A 60 22.46 -4.76 0.81
CA ALA A 60 22.28 -4.97 -0.61
C ALA A 60 21.13 -4.13 -1.19
N LEU A 61 20.06 -3.92 -0.41
CA LEU A 61 18.78 -3.46 -0.92
C LEU A 61 18.35 -2.09 -0.42
N LEU A 62 18.94 -1.56 0.68
CA LEU A 62 18.49 -0.34 1.33
C LEU A 62 19.47 0.83 1.12
N ASP A 63 18.97 1.99 0.74
CA ASP A 63 19.71 3.24 0.87
C ASP A 63 19.56 3.79 2.29
N TYR A 64 20.56 3.55 3.13
CA TYR A 64 20.61 4.08 4.51
C TYR A 64 20.56 5.62 4.57
N ARG A 65 20.83 6.32 3.48
CA ARG A 65 20.74 7.79 3.44
C ARG A 65 19.32 8.26 3.26
N ALA A 66 18.51 7.51 2.52
CA ALA A 66 17.09 7.77 2.33
C ALA A 66 16.26 7.29 3.53
N ARG A 67 16.62 6.13 4.09
CA ARG A 67 15.87 5.49 5.21
C ARG A 67 16.83 5.09 6.33
N ARG A 68 17.08 6.02 7.24
CA ARG A 68 18.00 5.79 8.36
C ARG A 68 17.38 4.88 9.41
N PRO A 69 18.14 3.88 9.93
CA PRO A 69 17.76 3.14 11.12
C PRO A 69 17.55 4.09 12.30
N ILE A 70 16.63 3.71 13.18
CA ILE A 70 16.40 4.44 14.44
C ILE A 70 17.30 3.83 15.51
N VAL A 71 17.85 4.68 16.37
CA VAL A 71 18.62 4.29 17.54
C VAL A 71 18.26 5.23 18.69
N THR A 72 18.13 4.69 19.88
CA THR A 72 17.85 5.49 21.07
C THR A 72 19.17 5.95 21.70
N PHE A 73 19.29 7.22 22.02
CA PHE A 73 20.37 7.77 22.82
C PHE A 73 19.90 7.91 24.27
N GLU A 74 20.46 7.09 25.16
CA GLU A 74 20.14 7.08 26.58
C GLU A 74 21.33 7.66 27.37
N GLN A 75 21.15 8.89 27.85
CA GLN A 75 22.14 9.61 28.67
C GLN A 75 23.54 9.68 28.03
N ASP A 76 24.30 8.59 28.00
CA ASP A 76 25.70 8.50 27.59
C ASP A 76 26.00 7.32 26.63
N HIS A 77 24.97 6.53 26.25
CA HIS A 77 25.14 5.39 25.35
C HIS A 77 23.98 5.24 24.36
N LEU A 78 24.23 4.45 23.31
CA LEU A 78 23.22 4.11 22.31
C LEU A 78 22.62 2.75 22.64
N SER A 79 21.30 2.68 22.57
CA SER A 79 20.48 1.47 22.76
C SER A 79 19.44 1.33 21.67
N ASP A 80 18.76 0.18 21.61
CA ASP A 80 17.60 -0.07 20.80
C ASP A 80 17.77 0.31 19.31
N TYR A 81 18.84 -0.21 18.69
CA TYR A 81 19.09 -0.05 17.27
C TYR A 81 18.05 -0.83 16.44
N ARG A 82 17.22 -0.10 15.67
CA ARG A 82 16.13 -0.67 14.87
C ARG A 82 16.36 -0.42 13.39
N PRO A 83 17.00 -1.34 12.66
CA PRO A 83 17.07 -1.26 11.20
C PRO A 83 15.72 -1.60 10.57
N PRO A 84 15.38 -0.99 9.42
CA PRO A 84 14.26 -1.45 8.60
C PRO A 84 14.40 -2.94 8.27
N ARG A 85 13.27 -3.62 8.05
CA ARG A 85 13.26 -5.04 7.71
C ARG A 85 12.42 -5.30 6.47
N LEU A 86 12.93 -6.19 5.61
CA LEU A 86 12.19 -6.79 4.50
C LEU A 86 12.34 -8.31 4.66
N GLU A 87 11.21 -9.00 4.86
CA GLU A 87 11.20 -10.40 5.25
C GLU A 87 10.13 -11.18 4.48
N LEU A 88 10.46 -12.44 4.13
CA LEU A 88 9.46 -13.44 3.77
C LEU A 88 9.17 -14.27 5.02
N SER A 89 7.92 -14.30 5.45
CA SER A 89 7.49 -14.93 6.69
C SER A 89 6.35 -15.90 6.46
N LEU A 90 6.23 -16.90 7.31
CA LEU A 90 5.03 -17.74 7.43
C LEU A 90 4.09 -17.09 8.43
N ALA A 91 2.90 -16.72 7.96
CA ALA A 91 1.82 -16.16 8.78
C ALA A 91 0.62 -17.12 8.83
N ARG A 92 -0.31 -16.84 9.74
CA ARG A 92 -1.61 -17.53 9.82
C ARG A 92 -2.71 -16.51 9.98
N ASP A 93 -3.82 -16.74 9.31
CA ASP A 93 -5.02 -15.92 9.44
C ASP A 93 -5.80 -16.21 10.74
N ALA A 94 -6.94 -15.57 10.94
CA ALA A 94 -7.78 -15.72 12.14
C ALA A 94 -8.33 -17.14 12.32
N LEU A 95 -8.40 -17.95 11.26
CA LEU A 95 -8.81 -19.37 11.30
C LEU A 95 -7.63 -20.33 11.38
N GLY A 96 -6.39 -19.82 11.46
CA GLY A 96 -5.18 -20.63 11.52
C GLY A 96 -4.69 -21.10 10.15
N GLN A 97 -5.29 -20.64 9.03
CA GLN A 97 -4.85 -20.99 7.69
C GLN A 97 -3.47 -20.35 7.40
N PRO A 98 -2.47 -21.14 6.97
CA PRO A 98 -1.15 -20.63 6.70
C PRO A 98 -1.11 -19.86 5.36
N PHE A 99 -0.26 -18.84 5.29
CA PHE A 99 0.10 -18.13 4.06
C PHE A 99 1.51 -17.54 4.16
N LEU A 100 2.11 -17.21 3.02
CA LEU A 100 3.38 -16.50 2.97
C LEU A 100 3.14 -15.00 2.91
N LEU A 101 3.92 -14.26 3.69
CA LEU A 101 3.90 -12.80 3.75
C LEU A 101 5.29 -12.26 3.44
N LEU A 102 5.44 -11.56 2.32
CA LEU A 102 6.61 -10.75 1.98
C LEU A 102 6.31 -9.31 2.39
N ALA A 103 6.91 -8.83 3.47
CA ALA A 103 6.56 -7.52 4.03
C ALA A 103 7.78 -6.72 4.47
N GLY A 104 7.71 -5.41 4.29
CA GLY A 104 8.73 -4.47 4.73
C GLY A 104 8.85 -3.24 3.84
N TYR A 105 10.07 -2.74 3.70
CA TYR A 105 10.36 -1.62 2.83
C TYR A 105 10.51 -2.05 1.36
N GLU A 106 10.18 -1.17 0.45
CA GLU A 106 10.52 -1.33 -0.97
C GLU A 106 12.05 -1.24 -1.15
N PRO A 107 12.70 -2.21 -1.84
CA PRO A 107 14.12 -2.12 -2.15
C PRO A 107 14.48 -0.85 -2.91
N ASP A 108 15.59 -0.18 -2.51
CA ASP A 108 16.15 0.95 -3.24
C ASP A 108 17.07 0.51 -4.38
N PHE A 109 17.63 -0.71 -4.27
CA PHE A 109 18.63 -1.26 -5.20
C PHE A 109 18.32 -2.70 -5.57
N ALA A 110 18.99 -3.18 -6.62
CA ALA A 110 19.04 -4.59 -7.03
C ALA A 110 17.66 -5.23 -7.26
N TRP A 111 16.72 -4.50 -7.84
CA TRP A 111 15.33 -4.93 -8.07
C TRP A 111 15.21 -6.25 -8.83
N ASP A 112 16.01 -6.45 -9.91
CA ASP A 112 15.97 -7.71 -10.67
C ASP A 112 16.46 -8.91 -9.84
N ALA A 113 17.48 -8.72 -9.00
CA ALA A 113 17.96 -9.76 -8.10
C ALA A 113 16.94 -10.08 -7.01
N PHE A 114 16.29 -9.05 -6.46
CA PHE A 114 15.21 -9.19 -5.49
C PHE A 114 14.01 -9.94 -6.09
N ALA A 115 13.56 -9.55 -7.29
CA ALA A 115 12.47 -10.21 -7.98
C ALA A 115 12.79 -11.68 -8.29
N SER A 116 14.02 -11.95 -8.75
CA SER A 116 14.47 -13.34 -9.00
C SER A 116 14.47 -14.19 -7.74
N ALA A 117 14.88 -13.62 -6.60
CA ALA A 117 14.84 -14.32 -5.31
C ALA A 117 13.39 -14.58 -4.85
N ALA A 118 12.49 -13.59 -4.97
CA ALA A 118 11.09 -13.74 -4.61
C ALA A 118 10.39 -14.84 -5.44
N ILE A 119 10.63 -14.87 -6.75
CA ILE A 119 10.14 -15.92 -7.64
C ILE A 119 10.71 -17.28 -7.24
N GLY A 120 12.02 -17.38 -7.01
CA GLY A 120 12.64 -18.63 -6.59
C GLY A 120 12.07 -19.19 -5.28
N PHE A 121 11.67 -18.34 -4.34
CA PHE A 121 10.94 -18.79 -3.13
C PHE A 121 9.51 -19.21 -3.45
N ALA A 122 8.82 -18.51 -4.34
CA ALA A 122 7.47 -18.89 -4.75
C ALA A 122 7.47 -20.25 -5.45
N GLU A 123 8.44 -20.52 -6.30
CA GLU A 123 8.65 -21.84 -6.92
C GLU A 123 8.99 -22.92 -5.87
N LEU A 124 9.94 -22.62 -4.96
CA LEU A 124 10.38 -23.54 -3.90
C LEU A 124 9.24 -24.00 -2.99
N PHE A 125 8.31 -23.09 -2.68
CA PHE A 125 7.16 -23.35 -1.80
C PHE A 125 5.88 -23.66 -2.56
N ALA A 126 5.96 -23.84 -3.90
CA ALA A 126 4.82 -24.10 -4.77
C ALA A 126 3.65 -23.12 -4.53
N VAL A 127 3.95 -21.81 -4.48
CA VAL A 127 2.96 -20.75 -4.25
C VAL A 127 1.83 -20.85 -5.28
N THR A 128 0.58 -20.77 -4.82
CA THR A 128 -0.61 -20.92 -5.69
C THR A 128 -1.08 -19.62 -6.30
N SER A 129 -0.87 -18.51 -5.61
CA SER A 129 -1.25 -17.18 -6.10
C SER A 129 -0.42 -16.10 -5.40
N VAL A 130 -0.26 -14.97 -6.08
CA VAL A 130 0.46 -13.80 -5.56
C VAL A 130 -0.50 -12.62 -5.53
N THR A 131 -0.58 -11.96 -4.39
CA THR A 131 -1.42 -10.76 -4.22
C THR A 131 -0.62 -9.66 -3.55
N TRP A 132 -0.63 -8.46 -4.13
CA TRP A 132 0.01 -7.30 -3.51
C TRP A 132 -0.94 -6.11 -3.43
N VAL A 133 -0.69 -5.22 -2.49
CA VAL A 133 -1.49 -4.02 -2.23
C VAL A 133 -0.63 -2.78 -2.30
N HIS A 134 -1.18 -1.75 -2.91
CA HIS A 134 -0.62 -0.41 -3.00
C HIS A 134 -1.72 0.63 -2.79
N ALA A 135 -1.37 1.88 -2.45
CA ALA A 135 -2.34 2.94 -2.23
C ALA A 135 -1.86 4.25 -2.87
N ILE A 136 -2.77 4.95 -3.54
CA ILE A 136 -2.51 6.25 -4.17
C ILE A 136 -3.57 7.26 -3.78
N GLY A 137 -3.18 8.53 -3.69
CA GLY A 137 -4.11 9.63 -3.47
C GLY A 137 -4.91 9.92 -4.76
N MET A 138 -6.24 9.95 -4.64
CA MET A 138 -7.14 10.21 -5.77
C MET A 138 -8.20 11.25 -5.41
N PRO A 139 -8.74 12.00 -6.39
CA PRO A 139 -9.80 12.97 -6.15
C PRO A 139 -11.16 12.27 -5.96
N VAL A 140 -11.26 11.48 -4.89
CA VAL A 140 -12.46 10.74 -4.47
C VAL A 140 -12.90 11.20 -3.09
N PRO A 141 -14.21 11.12 -2.73
CA PRO A 141 -14.69 11.49 -1.41
C PRO A 141 -14.53 10.33 -0.40
N HIS A 142 -14.30 10.65 0.87
CA HIS A 142 -14.28 9.67 1.97
C HIS A 142 -15.67 9.16 2.35
N THR A 143 -16.72 9.83 1.91
CA THR A 143 -18.13 9.51 2.17
C THR A 143 -18.68 8.39 1.26
N ARG A 144 -17.86 7.84 0.38
CA ARG A 144 -18.18 6.71 -0.49
C ARG A 144 -17.24 5.54 -0.20
N THR A 145 -17.67 4.34 -0.59
CA THR A 145 -16.82 3.14 -0.49
C THR A 145 -15.51 3.36 -1.21
N LEU A 146 -14.40 3.05 -0.53
CA LEU A 146 -13.07 3.19 -1.08
C LEU A 146 -12.91 2.25 -2.28
N GLY A 147 -12.70 2.83 -3.45
CA GLY A 147 -12.53 2.11 -4.70
C GLY A 147 -11.15 1.51 -4.86
N THR A 148 -11.04 0.57 -5.79
CA THR A 148 -9.76 -0.04 -6.16
C THR A 148 -9.62 -0.13 -7.67
N THR A 149 -8.37 -0.12 -8.15
CA THR A 149 -8.00 -0.58 -9.48
C THR A 149 -7.23 -1.88 -9.30
N VAL A 150 -7.50 -2.86 -10.15
CA VAL A 150 -6.88 -4.18 -10.09
C VAL A 150 -6.07 -4.42 -11.36
N SER A 151 -4.83 -4.87 -11.19
CA SER A 151 -3.94 -5.31 -12.26
C SER A 151 -3.61 -6.79 -12.12
N GLY A 152 -2.95 -7.36 -13.12
CA GLY A 152 -2.53 -8.76 -13.10
C GLY A 152 -3.22 -9.63 -14.14
N ASN A 153 -3.24 -10.96 -13.90
CA ASN A 153 -3.86 -11.94 -14.78
C ASN A 153 -5.09 -12.66 -14.18
N ARG A 154 -5.55 -12.22 -12.99
CA ARG A 154 -6.76 -12.71 -12.31
C ARG A 154 -8.00 -11.95 -12.82
N ALA A 155 -8.56 -12.41 -13.95
CA ALA A 155 -9.72 -11.80 -14.60
C ALA A 155 -10.94 -11.68 -13.65
N ASP A 156 -11.15 -12.68 -12.81
CA ASP A 156 -12.21 -12.72 -11.80
C ASP A 156 -12.13 -11.54 -10.81
N LEU A 157 -10.93 -11.19 -10.37
CA LEU A 157 -10.69 -10.06 -9.45
C LEU A 157 -10.75 -8.71 -10.17
N ILE A 158 -10.25 -8.65 -11.40
CA ILE A 158 -10.31 -7.45 -12.23
C ILE A 158 -11.77 -7.07 -12.51
N GLU A 159 -12.60 -8.02 -12.94
CA GLU A 159 -14.01 -7.79 -13.25
C GLU A 159 -14.84 -7.40 -12.01
N SER A 160 -14.54 -8.01 -10.85
CA SER A 160 -15.34 -7.81 -9.64
C SER A 160 -14.93 -6.61 -8.79
N HIS A 161 -13.66 -6.16 -8.86
CA HIS A 161 -13.12 -5.17 -7.94
C HIS A 161 -12.53 -3.92 -8.60
N SER A 162 -12.22 -3.94 -9.90
CA SER A 162 -11.65 -2.77 -10.56
C SER A 162 -12.75 -1.79 -10.96
N ILE A 163 -12.75 -0.60 -10.34
CA ILE A 163 -13.70 0.46 -10.71
C ILE A 163 -13.17 1.37 -11.81
N TRP A 164 -11.88 1.29 -12.13
CA TRP A 164 -11.22 2.16 -13.09
C TRP A 164 -10.21 1.35 -13.94
N HIS A 165 -10.26 1.53 -15.25
CA HIS A 165 -9.40 0.82 -16.21
C HIS A 165 -8.62 1.84 -17.06
N PRO A 166 -7.63 2.53 -16.49
CA PRO A 166 -6.89 3.55 -17.22
C PRO A 166 -5.88 2.95 -18.21
N ARG A 167 -5.54 3.72 -19.23
CA ARG A 167 -4.32 3.50 -20.00
C ARG A 167 -3.39 4.68 -19.76
N THR A 168 -2.48 4.53 -18.81
CA THR A 168 -1.58 5.59 -18.40
C THR A 168 -0.17 5.05 -18.14
N GLN A 169 0.81 5.93 -18.11
CA GLN A 169 2.17 5.61 -17.68
C GLN A 169 2.34 6.12 -16.26
N VAL A 170 2.86 5.28 -15.39
CA VAL A 170 3.12 5.61 -14.00
C VAL A 170 4.56 5.25 -13.64
N PRO A 171 5.20 5.93 -12.69
CA PRO A 171 6.46 5.47 -12.12
C PRO A 171 6.29 4.06 -11.55
N ALA A 172 7.16 3.14 -11.97
CA ALA A 172 7.12 1.78 -11.47
C ALA A 172 7.67 1.70 -10.05
N THR A 173 7.07 0.83 -9.24
CA THR A 173 7.58 0.39 -7.94
C THR A 173 8.14 -1.03 -8.05
N ALA A 174 8.87 -1.50 -7.04
CA ALA A 174 9.29 -2.90 -6.97
C ALA A 174 8.09 -3.87 -6.97
N GLY A 175 6.93 -3.44 -6.43
CA GLY A 175 5.67 -4.19 -6.51
C GLY A 175 5.20 -4.40 -7.95
N HIS A 176 5.25 -3.36 -8.79
CA HIS A 176 4.93 -3.47 -10.22
C HIS A 176 5.90 -4.42 -10.96
N LEU A 177 7.20 -4.33 -10.64
CA LEU A 177 8.18 -5.26 -11.23
C LEU A 177 7.90 -6.70 -10.81
N LEU A 178 7.60 -6.94 -9.52
CA LEU A 178 7.24 -8.28 -9.03
C LEU A 178 6.00 -8.81 -9.75
N GLU A 179 4.91 -8.03 -9.84
CA GLU A 179 3.71 -8.44 -10.58
C GLU A 179 4.05 -8.86 -12.01
N TYR A 180 4.78 -7.99 -12.73
CA TYR A 180 5.19 -8.27 -14.11
C TYR A 180 5.98 -9.59 -14.23
N ARG A 181 6.97 -9.80 -13.35
CA ARG A 181 7.84 -10.97 -13.35
C ARG A 181 7.12 -12.25 -12.89
N PHE A 182 6.22 -12.17 -11.91
CA PHE A 182 5.41 -13.31 -11.48
C PHE A 182 4.48 -13.79 -12.60
N ILE A 183 3.85 -12.86 -13.34
CA ILE A 183 3.02 -13.22 -14.49
C ILE A 183 3.86 -13.86 -15.60
N GLU A 184 5.05 -13.31 -15.93
CA GLU A 184 5.97 -13.93 -16.90
C GLU A 184 6.40 -15.34 -16.47
N SER A 185 6.50 -15.60 -15.17
CA SER A 185 6.83 -16.91 -14.60
C SER A 185 5.63 -17.85 -14.45
N GLY A 186 4.43 -17.43 -14.87
CA GLY A 186 3.23 -18.27 -14.92
C GLY A 186 2.42 -18.33 -13.62
N PHE A 187 2.67 -17.43 -12.67
CA PHE A 187 1.88 -17.35 -11.43
C PHE A 187 0.58 -16.58 -11.63
N ASP A 188 -0.49 -17.02 -10.95
CA ASP A 188 -1.72 -16.28 -10.80
C ASP A 188 -1.45 -15.07 -9.89
N THR A 189 -1.52 -13.85 -10.45
CA THR A 189 -1.09 -12.63 -9.77
C THR A 189 -2.14 -11.53 -9.85
N ALA A 190 -2.39 -10.85 -8.73
CA ALA A 190 -3.26 -9.69 -8.65
C ALA A 190 -2.61 -8.57 -7.83
N GLY A 191 -2.65 -7.34 -8.36
CA GLY A 191 -2.28 -6.12 -7.67
C GLY A 191 -3.51 -5.27 -7.39
N PHE A 192 -3.71 -4.86 -6.14
CA PHE A 192 -4.78 -3.95 -5.75
C PHE A 192 -4.21 -2.57 -5.46
N VAL A 193 -4.65 -1.58 -6.20
CA VAL A 193 -4.33 -0.18 -5.95
C VAL A 193 -5.54 0.48 -5.29
N LEU A 194 -5.42 0.82 -4.02
CA LEU A 194 -6.45 1.50 -3.24
C LEU A 194 -6.49 2.98 -3.62
N LEU A 195 -7.70 3.49 -3.91
CA LEU A 195 -7.92 4.88 -4.33
C LEU A 195 -8.32 5.72 -3.11
N VAL A 196 -7.32 6.24 -2.40
CA VAL A 196 -7.52 6.98 -1.15
C VAL A 196 -7.87 8.44 -1.44
N PRO A 197 -8.81 9.07 -0.71
CA PRO A 197 -9.07 10.50 -0.85
C PRO A 197 -7.77 11.31 -0.70
N HIS A 198 -7.44 12.13 -1.69
CA HIS A 198 -6.16 12.85 -1.74
C HIS A 198 -5.93 13.76 -0.52
N TYR A 199 -7.00 14.33 0.06
CA TYR A 199 -6.94 15.17 1.25
C TYR A 199 -6.75 14.39 2.56
N LEU A 200 -6.80 13.05 2.53
CA LEU A 200 -6.48 12.14 3.63
C LEU A 200 -5.21 11.32 3.35
N ALA A 201 -4.55 11.54 2.22
CA ALA A 201 -3.42 10.73 1.76
C ALA A 201 -2.20 10.77 2.71
N GLU A 202 -2.00 11.89 3.39
CA GLU A 202 -0.88 12.12 4.32
C GLU A 202 -1.22 11.79 5.78
N THR A 203 -2.33 11.09 6.01
CA THR A 203 -2.78 10.70 7.36
C THR A 203 -2.90 9.17 7.44
N ASP A 204 -2.87 8.61 8.63
CA ASP A 204 -3.19 7.20 8.83
C ASP A 204 -4.71 7.04 8.73
N TYR A 205 -5.19 6.51 7.60
CA TYR A 205 -6.61 6.39 7.27
C TYR A 205 -7.10 4.95 7.44
N PRO A 206 -7.81 4.61 8.55
CA PRO A 206 -8.17 3.21 8.85
C PRO A 206 -9.05 2.54 7.80
N ALA A 207 -9.89 3.32 7.07
CA ALA A 207 -10.68 2.76 5.98
C ALA A 207 -9.82 2.22 4.83
N ALA A 208 -8.62 2.75 4.62
CA ALA A 208 -7.69 2.22 3.62
C ALA A 208 -7.12 0.87 4.04
N THR A 209 -6.79 0.70 5.32
CA THR A 209 -6.36 -0.58 5.90
C THR A 209 -7.46 -1.63 5.80
N ILE A 210 -8.69 -1.27 6.18
CA ILE A 210 -9.87 -2.15 6.05
C ILE A 210 -10.06 -2.59 4.60
N ALA A 211 -10.03 -1.65 3.66
CA ALA A 211 -10.17 -1.95 2.24
C ALA A 211 -9.07 -2.88 1.74
N GLY A 212 -7.82 -2.67 2.17
CA GLY A 212 -6.70 -3.55 1.83
C GLY A 212 -6.91 -4.98 2.33
N LEU A 213 -7.33 -5.16 3.59
CA LEU A 213 -7.65 -6.47 4.16
C LEU A 213 -8.81 -7.14 3.44
N ASP A 214 -9.88 -6.39 3.11
CA ASP A 214 -11.01 -6.91 2.32
C ASP A 214 -10.56 -7.41 0.93
N ARG A 215 -9.65 -6.71 0.26
CA ARG A 215 -9.11 -7.15 -1.03
C ARG A 215 -8.23 -8.39 -0.88
N LEU A 216 -7.41 -8.46 0.16
CA LEU A 216 -6.62 -9.65 0.46
C LEU A 216 -7.51 -10.86 0.76
N MET A 217 -8.58 -10.70 1.55
CA MET A 217 -9.57 -11.76 1.80
C MET A 217 -10.24 -12.23 0.51
N ALA A 218 -10.67 -11.30 -0.34
CA ALA A 218 -11.29 -11.62 -1.62
C ALA A 218 -10.36 -12.38 -2.58
N ALA A 219 -9.08 -12.05 -2.60
CA ALA A 219 -8.10 -12.65 -3.50
C ALA A 219 -7.59 -14.01 -3.05
N THR A 220 -7.48 -14.23 -1.74
CA THR A 220 -6.76 -15.37 -1.16
C THR A 220 -7.66 -16.35 -0.39
N GLY A 221 -8.87 -15.92 -0.01
CA GLY A 221 -9.75 -16.68 0.87
C GLY A 221 -9.31 -16.70 2.34
N LEU A 222 -8.28 -15.91 2.70
CA LEU A 222 -7.88 -15.72 4.09
C LEU A 222 -8.94 -14.95 4.86
N VAL A 223 -8.93 -15.06 6.19
CA VAL A 223 -9.90 -14.40 7.07
C VAL A 223 -9.16 -13.54 8.10
N PHE A 224 -9.50 -12.26 8.17
CA PHE A 224 -8.95 -11.32 9.15
C PHE A 224 -10.06 -10.74 10.03
N THR A 225 -9.76 -10.46 11.30
CA THR A 225 -10.69 -9.80 12.24
C THR A 225 -10.55 -8.30 12.10
N LEU A 226 -11.66 -7.60 11.80
CA LEU A 226 -11.66 -6.16 11.48
C LEU A 226 -12.41 -5.31 12.53
N ASP A 227 -12.92 -5.88 13.61
CA ASP A 227 -13.81 -5.18 14.54
C ASP A 227 -13.16 -3.96 15.19
N GLU A 228 -11.89 -4.05 15.57
CA GLU A 228 -11.13 -2.95 16.15
C GLU A 228 -10.91 -1.84 15.12
N LEU A 229 -10.47 -2.18 13.90
CA LEU A 229 -10.29 -1.25 12.80
C LEU A 229 -11.58 -0.52 12.43
N TYR A 230 -12.73 -1.17 12.48
CA TYR A 230 -14.03 -0.51 12.30
C TYR A 230 -14.33 0.48 13.42
N GLY A 231 -13.90 0.19 14.65
CA GLY A 231 -13.97 1.12 15.78
C GLY A 231 -13.16 2.37 15.54
N GLU A 232 -11.88 2.19 15.23
CA GLU A 232 -10.93 3.27 14.93
C GLU A 232 -11.40 4.12 13.73
N ASN A 233 -11.91 3.47 12.69
CA ASN A 233 -12.41 4.20 11.51
C ASN A 233 -13.61 5.09 11.84
N ARG A 234 -14.52 4.65 12.71
CA ARG A 234 -15.65 5.49 13.15
C ARG A 234 -15.17 6.73 13.90
N GLU A 235 -14.20 6.57 14.81
CA GLU A 235 -13.63 7.70 15.56
C GLU A 235 -12.88 8.66 14.64
N TYR A 236 -12.12 8.11 13.69
CA TYR A 236 -11.38 8.89 12.71
C TYR A 236 -12.32 9.72 11.82
N LEU A 237 -13.35 9.08 11.25
CA LEU A 237 -14.33 9.76 10.40
C LEU A 237 -15.10 10.83 11.16
N GLY A 238 -15.45 10.61 12.44
CA GLY A 238 -16.06 11.66 13.27
C GLY A 238 -15.19 12.93 13.37
N LYS A 239 -13.88 12.78 13.54
CA LYS A 239 -12.93 13.92 13.55
C LYS A 239 -12.84 14.60 12.18
N VAL A 240 -12.88 13.83 11.08
CA VAL A 240 -12.89 14.38 9.71
C VAL A 240 -14.17 15.17 9.46
N GLU A 241 -15.34 14.66 9.85
CA GLU A 241 -16.64 15.33 9.73
C GLU A 241 -16.69 16.64 10.53
N ASP A 242 -16.14 16.65 11.76
CA ASP A 242 -16.04 17.88 12.59
C ASP A 242 -15.16 18.95 11.91
N GLN A 243 -14.06 18.55 11.27
CA GLN A 243 -13.19 19.46 10.53
C GLN A 243 -13.88 20.02 9.29
N ILE A 244 -14.62 19.18 8.56
CA ILE A 244 -15.38 19.61 7.38
C ILE A 244 -16.50 20.57 7.78
N ALA A 245 -17.23 20.28 8.86
CA ALA A 245 -18.30 21.14 9.35
C ALA A 245 -17.81 22.53 9.79
N GLY A 246 -16.56 22.64 10.20
CA GLY A 246 -15.90 23.89 10.57
C GLY A 246 -15.27 24.67 9.41
N ASN A 247 -15.32 24.14 8.16
CA ASN A 247 -14.64 24.73 7.00
C ASN A 247 -15.48 24.65 5.72
N ASP A 248 -16.09 25.76 5.33
CA ASP A 248 -16.97 25.86 4.15
C ASP A 248 -16.24 25.53 2.83
N GLU A 249 -14.95 25.75 2.71
CA GLU A 249 -14.16 25.46 1.53
C GLU A 249 -13.97 23.95 1.39
N LEU A 250 -13.59 23.30 2.48
CA LEU A 250 -13.43 21.85 2.55
C LEU A 250 -14.78 21.14 2.29
N ALA A 251 -15.87 21.64 2.86
CA ALA A 251 -17.20 21.10 2.62
C ALA A 251 -17.60 21.16 1.14
N ARG A 252 -17.36 22.30 0.48
CA ARG A 252 -17.62 22.46 -0.97
C ARG A 252 -16.73 21.55 -1.82
N MET A 253 -15.47 21.37 -1.45
CA MET A 253 -14.54 20.44 -2.11
C MET A 253 -15.08 19.01 -2.03
N VAL A 254 -15.44 18.54 -0.82
CA VAL A 254 -15.98 17.17 -0.62
C VAL A 254 -17.27 16.98 -1.42
N GLN A 255 -18.20 17.94 -1.37
CA GLN A 255 -19.44 17.88 -2.17
C GLN A 255 -19.13 17.75 -3.68
N GLY A 256 -18.19 18.52 -4.20
CA GLY A 256 -17.80 18.43 -5.60
C GLY A 256 -17.16 17.10 -5.97
N LEU A 257 -16.45 16.44 -5.01
CA LEU A 257 -15.93 15.08 -5.19
C LEU A 257 -17.05 14.05 -5.20
N GLU A 258 -18.07 14.17 -4.34
CA GLU A 258 -19.23 13.29 -4.29
C GLU A 258 -20.01 13.32 -5.60
N GLU A 259 -20.33 14.52 -6.10
CA GLU A 259 -21.06 14.70 -7.35
C GLU A 259 -20.34 14.04 -8.54
N ARG A 260 -19.02 14.18 -8.62
CA ARG A 260 -18.20 13.54 -9.66
C ARG A 260 -18.14 12.02 -9.51
N TYR A 261 -17.96 11.54 -8.28
CA TYR A 261 -17.92 10.11 -7.99
C TYR A 261 -19.25 9.44 -8.34
N ASP A 262 -20.37 10.03 -7.92
CA ASP A 262 -21.72 9.50 -8.16
C ASP A 262 -22.07 9.52 -9.66
N ALA A 263 -21.68 10.57 -10.39
CA ALA A 263 -21.83 10.64 -11.84
C ALA A 263 -21.03 9.54 -12.57
N TYR A 264 -19.80 9.29 -12.12
CA TYR A 264 -18.97 8.21 -12.67
C TYR A 264 -19.57 6.82 -12.38
N ALA A 265 -20.00 6.57 -11.14
CA ALA A 265 -20.63 5.31 -10.75
C ALA A 265 -21.95 5.06 -11.51
N ALA A 266 -22.76 6.09 -11.75
CA ALA A 266 -23.97 5.99 -12.56
C ALA A 266 -23.67 5.66 -14.03
N GLY A 267 -22.58 6.16 -14.58
CA GLY A 267 -22.10 5.82 -15.93
C GLY A 267 -21.69 4.35 -16.07
N LEU A 268 -21.10 3.76 -15.03
CA LEU A 268 -20.73 2.33 -15.01
C LEU A 268 -21.96 1.40 -14.96
N THR A 269 -23.04 1.81 -14.28
CA THR A 269 -24.29 1.03 -14.17
C THR A 269 -25.19 1.15 -15.38
N GLY A 270 -25.00 2.16 -16.24
CA GLY A 270 -25.84 2.51 -17.38
C GLY A 270 -25.52 1.80 -18.70
N GLY A 271 -24.71 0.75 -18.73
CA GLY A 271 -24.57 -0.17 -19.89
C GLY A 271 -24.01 0.45 -21.16
N ALA A 272 -22.95 1.23 -21.06
CA ALA A 272 -21.89 1.39 -22.06
C ALA A 272 -20.76 2.21 -21.38
N PRO A 273 -19.53 1.74 -21.29
CA PRO A 273 -18.44 2.56 -20.79
C PRO A 273 -18.08 3.57 -21.89
N SER A 274 -18.77 4.70 -21.88
CA SER A 274 -18.29 5.86 -22.60
C SER A 274 -17.20 6.49 -21.73
N VAL A 275 -15.95 6.14 -22.03
CA VAL A 275 -14.74 6.84 -21.59
C VAL A 275 -14.69 8.29 -22.12
N ALA A 276 -15.82 8.81 -22.59
CA ALA A 276 -15.98 10.12 -23.23
C ALA A 276 -16.25 11.25 -22.23
N GLY A 277 -16.13 11.04 -20.92
CA GLY A 277 -16.40 12.07 -19.89
C GLY A 277 -15.16 12.63 -19.20
N ILE A 278 -14.06 11.90 -19.14
CA ILE A 278 -12.78 12.42 -18.63
C ILE A 278 -11.82 12.46 -19.83
N ARG A 279 -11.73 13.56 -20.49
CA ARG A 279 -10.65 13.80 -21.45
C ARG A 279 -9.35 13.83 -20.66
N GLU A 280 -8.28 13.32 -21.25
CA GLU A 280 -6.90 13.37 -20.72
C GLU A 280 -6.46 14.81 -20.34
N GLY A 281 -7.26 15.84 -20.68
CA GLY A 281 -7.11 17.23 -20.30
C GLY A 281 -7.99 17.71 -19.14
N ASP A 282 -8.86 16.85 -18.56
CA ASP A 282 -9.74 17.24 -17.44
C ASP A 282 -9.20 16.73 -16.08
N LEU A 283 -8.17 15.90 -16.09
CA LEU A 283 -7.36 15.61 -14.90
C LEU A 283 -6.31 16.72 -14.80
N PRO A 284 -6.18 17.40 -13.65
CA PRO A 284 -5.09 18.33 -13.46
C PRO A 284 -3.78 17.57 -13.73
N SER A 285 -2.93 18.13 -14.58
CA SER A 285 -1.59 17.59 -14.85
C SER A 285 -0.79 17.53 -13.55
N ALA A 286 0.22 16.66 -13.49
CA ALA A 286 1.14 16.62 -12.35
C ALA A 286 1.72 18.00 -12.02
N ASP A 287 1.92 18.85 -13.04
CA ASP A 287 2.41 20.23 -12.90
C ASP A 287 1.33 21.17 -12.31
N GLU A 288 0.05 20.96 -12.63
CA GLU A 288 -1.06 21.72 -12.03
C GLU A 288 -1.30 21.33 -10.57
N LEU A 289 -1.20 20.03 -10.24
CA LEU A 289 -1.25 19.54 -8.86
C LEU A 289 -0.04 20.03 -8.04
N ALA A 290 1.15 20.05 -8.62
CA ALA A 290 2.34 20.59 -7.98
C ALA A 290 2.22 22.11 -7.74
N ALA A 291 1.71 22.87 -8.71
CA ALA A 291 1.48 24.31 -8.59
C ALA A 291 0.35 24.66 -7.59
N GLU A 292 -0.63 23.79 -7.38
CA GLU A 292 -1.67 23.96 -6.37
C GLU A 292 -1.14 23.62 -4.97
N LEU A 293 -0.31 22.60 -4.86
CA LEU A 293 0.41 22.25 -3.64
C LEU A 293 1.40 23.35 -3.23
N GLU A 294 2.17 23.91 -4.18
CA GLU A 294 3.07 25.03 -3.91
C GLU A 294 2.33 26.28 -3.45
N ARG A 295 1.16 26.59 -4.04
CA ARG A 295 0.30 27.69 -3.60
C ARG A 295 -0.26 27.45 -2.20
N PHE A 296 -0.63 26.21 -1.89
CA PHE A 296 -1.11 25.83 -0.55
C PHE A 296 0.02 25.96 0.49
N LEU A 297 1.22 25.49 0.19
CA LEU A 297 2.38 25.59 1.08
C LEU A 297 2.82 27.06 1.26
N ALA A 298 2.76 27.89 0.23
CA ALA A 298 3.05 29.32 0.28
C ALA A 298 1.98 30.12 1.05
N SER A 299 0.76 29.63 1.18
CA SER A 299 -0.33 30.27 1.93
C SER A 299 -0.29 29.98 3.43
N ARG A 300 0.57 29.06 3.91
CA ARG A 300 0.79 28.85 5.34
C ARG A 300 1.59 30.03 5.91
N PRO A 301 1.06 30.81 6.88
CA PRO A 301 1.87 31.79 7.59
C PRO A 301 2.95 31.04 8.36
N ASN A 302 4.19 31.45 8.20
CA ASN A 302 5.31 31.01 9.03
C ASN A 302 4.95 31.28 10.49
N GLY A 303 4.46 30.26 11.18
CA GLY A 303 4.15 30.29 12.61
C GLY A 303 5.40 29.98 13.42
N ASP A 304 5.82 31.02 14.21
CA ASP A 304 6.69 30.93 15.38
C ASP A 304 8.19 30.57 15.18
N GLU A 305 8.93 31.50 14.59
CA GLU A 305 10.24 31.83 15.15
C GLU A 305 10.12 33.18 15.91
N ASP A 306 9.58 33.18 17.08
CA ASP A 306 9.91 34.25 18.10
C ASP A 306 9.28 33.91 19.47
N LYS A 307 9.98 33.09 20.25
CA LYS A 307 9.92 33.08 21.72
C LYS A 307 11.01 32.23 22.33
N ARG A 308 12.23 32.72 22.33
CA ARG A 308 13.22 32.47 23.38
C ARG A 308 14.10 33.71 23.52
N GLY A 309 13.69 34.62 24.39
CA GLY A 309 14.56 35.52 25.13
C GLY A 309 14.96 34.86 26.44
#